data_77db045eef8e00c34b20a4eb123285e2
#
_entry.id   77db045eef8e00c34b20a4eb123285e2
#
_cell.length_a   1.000
_cell.length_b   1.000
_cell.length_c   1.000
_cell.angle_alpha   90.00
_cell.angle_beta   90.00
_cell.angle_gamma   90.00
#
_symmetry.space_group_name_H-M   'P 1'
#
loop_
_entity.id
_entity.type
_entity.pdbx_description
1 polymer ?
#
loop_
_entity_poly.entity_id
_entity_poly.type
_entity_poly.pdbx_seq_one_letter_code
_entity_poly.pdbx_strand_id
1 'polypeptide(L)'
;MANKAIKYRLYPTIEQCEMFAKTFGCCRKTWNLMLGNMITSYENTGSFGHFTPAMYKQDYPFLKEVDSLALANVQLQLQQAFKNCFDKSHKKNAGFPKFKSAKHSKKSYTTNNQKGTVAVFADGIRLPKIGIVPAKIHRKPGDGWVVKSATVSQDSAGAYYASVLFQYESPVIKHVIDVNNAIALDYKSNGLYIDNNGNVGSNHKYFRESQEKLAKEQKKLSRKQNGSKNYNKQLKKVNRIHRHATNQRKDHLHKLSTEIANQYDIVCVESLNMRAMSNKGFGNGKATMDNGYGMFLQFLEYKLADRGKILIKVDKWYPSSQICSTCHSQNHKVKDLKIRRWECPVCHTVHDRDINAAKNILYEGLRLLQTA
;
A
#
# COMPACT_ATOMS: atom_id res chain seq x y z
N MET A 1 10.68 20.84 -2.48
CA MET A 1 10.43 19.87 -3.57
C MET A 1 9.68 18.66 -2.99
N ALA A 2 8.50 18.35 -3.54
CA ALA A 2 7.70 17.18 -3.16
C ALA A 2 7.73 16.10 -4.25
N ASN A 3 7.41 14.87 -3.89
CA ASN A 3 7.32 13.75 -4.82
C ASN A 3 5.93 13.13 -4.77
N LYS A 4 5.37 12.83 -5.95
CA LYS A 4 4.07 12.16 -6.06
C LYS A 4 4.10 11.10 -7.15
N ALA A 5 3.63 9.89 -6.84
CA ALA A 5 3.52 8.82 -7.80
C ALA A 5 2.07 8.67 -8.30
N ILE A 6 1.88 8.60 -9.61
CA ILE A 6 0.58 8.32 -10.21
C ILE A 6 0.67 6.98 -10.94
N LYS A 7 -0.26 6.08 -10.65
CA LYS A 7 -0.29 4.74 -11.24
C LYS A 7 -1.31 4.66 -12.38
N TYR A 8 -0.81 4.52 -13.60
CA TYR A 8 -1.62 4.41 -14.82
C TYR A 8 -1.78 2.96 -15.27
N ARG A 9 -2.94 2.64 -15.85
CA ARG A 9 -3.18 1.36 -16.51
C ARG A 9 -2.61 1.42 -17.92
N LEU A 10 -1.79 0.39 -18.28
CA LEU A 10 -1.21 0.24 -19.62
C LEU A 10 -1.98 -0.82 -20.44
N TYR A 11 -2.01 -0.61 -21.75
CA TYR A 11 -2.62 -1.50 -22.75
C TYR A 11 -1.59 -1.83 -23.86
N PRO A 12 -0.51 -2.59 -23.51
CA PRO A 12 0.57 -2.85 -24.45
C PRO A 12 0.13 -3.76 -25.61
N THR A 13 0.76 -3.59 -26.79
CA THR A 13 0.68 -4.51 -27.92
C THR A 13 1.36 -5.85 -27.57
N ILE A 14 1.26 -6.83 -28.49
CA ILE A 14 1.90 -8.14 -28.30
C ILE A 14 3.43 -7.97 -28.21
N GLU A 15 4.03 -7.20 -29.11
CA GLU A 15 5.48 -6.90 -29.16
C GLU A 15 5.94 -6.17 -27.88
N GLN A 16 5.15 -5.22 -27.41
CA GLN A 16 5.42 -4.52 -26.15
C GLN A 16 5.31 -5.46 -24.94
N CYS A 17 4.37 -6.41 -24.96
CA CYS A 17 4.26 -7.44 -23.92
C CYS A 17 5.51 -8.33 -23.88
N GLU A 18 6.07 -8.70 -25.04
CA GLU A 18 7.30 -9.47 -25.16
C GLU A 18 8.49 -8.70 -24.61
N MET A 19 8.62 -7.42 -24.97
CA MET A 19 9.68 -6.54 -24.45
C MET A 19 9.57 -6.35 -22.93
N PHE A 20 8.37 -6.21 -22.37
CA PHE A 20 8.17 -6.21 -20.92
C PHE A 20 8.59 -7.53 -20.28
N ALA A 21 8.23 -8.68 -20.90
CA ALA A 21 8.62 -9.99 -20.38
C ALA A 21 10.14 -10.18 -20.41
N LYS A 22 10.81 -9.77 -21.50
CA LYS A 22 12.29 -9.75 -21.61
C LYS A 22 12.89 -8.87 -20.51
N THR A 23 12.39 -7.64 -20.32
CA THR A 23 12.91 -6.71 -19.31
C THR A 23 12.75 -7.28 -17.90
N PHE A 24 11.60 -7.87 -17.54
CA PHE A 24 11.42 -8.55 -16.25
C PHE A 24 12.41 -9.72 -16.08
N GLY A 25 12.64 -10.48 -17.16
CA GLY A 25 13.60 -11.58 -17.18
C GLY A 25 15.04 -11.13 -16.96
N CYS A 26 15.47 -10.10 -17.69
CA CYS A 26 16.80 -9.50 -17.58
C CYS A 26 17.05 -8.91 -16.19
N CYS A 27 16.11 -8.16 -15.64
CA CYS A 27 16.21 -7.62 -14.27
C CYS A 27 16.34 -8.74 -13.22
N ARG A 28 15.59 -9.82 -13.37
CA ARG A 28 15.69 -10.98 -12.48
C ARG A 28 17.05 -11.69 -12.61
N LYS A 29 17.51 -11.91 -13.84
CA LYS A 29 18.83 -12.53 -14.11
C LYS A 29 19.94 -11.69 -13.52
N THR A 30 19.94 -10.37 -13.77
CA THR A 30 20.95 -9.43 -13.23
C THR A 30 20.96 -9.45 -11.70
N TRP A 31 19.80 -9.43 -11.05
CA TRP A 31 19.72 -9.57 -9.60
C TRP A 31 20.40 -10.85 -9.10
N ASN A 32 20.10 -11.98 -9.75
CA ASN A 32 20.64 -13.27 -9.33
C ASN A 32 22.15 -13.38 -9.56
N LEU A 33 22.65 -12.87 -10.69
CA LEU A 33 24.09 -12.84 -10.99
C LEU A 33 24.85 -11.99 -9.95
N MET A 34 24.34 -10.77 -9.69
CA MET A 34 24.98 -9.89 -8.72
C MET A 34 24.95 -10.48 -7.32
N LEU A 35 23.79 -11.01 -6.88
CA LEU A 35 23.67 -11.65 -5.58
C LEU A 35 24.61 -12.85 -5.43
N GLY A 36 24.68 -13.72 -6.44
CA GLY A 36 25.58 -14.87 -6.44
C GLY A 36 27.04 -14.43 -6.31
N ASN A 37 27.49 -13.50 -7.15
CA ASN A 37 28.87 -13.01 -7.09
C ASN A 37 29.20 -12.29 -5.78
N MET A 38 28.26 -11.56 -5.20
CA MET A 38 28.43 -10.93 -3.88
C MET A 38 28.59 -11.98 -2.77
N ILE A 39 27.80 -13.06 -2.80
CA ILE A 39 27.92 -14.17 -1.85
C ILE A 39 29.28 -14.84 -1.99
N THR A 40 29.68 -15.24 -3.22
CA THR A 40 30.97 -15.89 -3.48
C THR A 40 32.15 -14.99 -3.10
N SER A 41 32.06 -13.67 -3.38
CA SER A 41 33.08 -12.71 -2.96
C SER A 41 33.21 -12.69 -1.45
N TYR A 42 32.09 -12.66 -0.71
CA TYR A 42 32.12 -12.65 0.75
C TYR A 42 32.70 -13.95 1.32
N GLU A 43 32.34 -15.09 0.76
CA GLU A 43 32.89 -16.40 1.18
C GLU A 43 34.42 -16.47 0.98
N ASN A 44 34.93 -15.87 -0.10
CA ASN A 44 36.37 -15.93 -0.44
C ASN A 44 37.20 -14.84 0.24
N THR A 45 36.64 -13.65 0.49
CA THR A 45 37.42 -12.46 0.89
C THR A 45 36.90 -11.79 2.17
N GLY A 46 35.76 -12.23 2.72
CA GLY A 46 35.08 -11.55 3.82
C GLY A 46 34.39 -10.22 3.42
N SER A 47 34.36 -9.87 2.12
CA SER A 47 33.79 -8.64 1.60
C SER A 47 32.83 -8.90 0.44
N PHE A 48 31.70 -8.17 0.39
CA PHE A 48 30.68 -8.35 -0.66
C PHE A 48 31.09 -7.87 -2.05
N GLY A 49 32.23 -7.32 -2.27
CA GLY A 49 32.68 -6.85 -3.57
C GLY A 49 31.72 -5.85 -4.26
N HIS A 50 32.17 -5.18 -5.30
CA HIS A 50 31.38 -4.25 -6.07
C HIS A 50 31.07 -4.80 -7.46
N PHE A 51 29.82 -5.15 -7.73
CA PHE A 51 29.36 -5.69 -9.01
C PHE A 51 28.35 -4.74 -9.67
N THR A 52 28.50 -4.52 -10.97
CA THR A 52 27.62 -3.67 -11.77
C THR A 52 26.93 -4.48 -12.87
N PRO A 53 25.73 -4.10 -13.32
CA PRO A 53 25.07 -4.78 -14.44
C PRO A 53 25.88 -4.78 -15.75
N ALA A 54 26.78 -3.80 -15.95
CA ALA A 54 27.61 -3.68 -17.13
C ALA A 54 28.58 -4.86 -17.28
N MET A 55 29.10 -5.36 -16.16
CA MET A 55 30.07 -6.48 -16.12
C MET A 55 29.53 -7.78 -16.75
N TYR A 56 28.21 -7.95 -16.73
CA TYR A 56 27.56 -9.17 -17.23
C TYR A 56 27.13 -9.08 -18.71
N LYS A 57 27.24 -7.90 -19.34
CA LYS A 57 26.74 -7.70 -20.71
C LYS A 57 27.58 -8.38 -21.78
N GLN A 58 28.83 -8.73 -21.47
CA GLN A 58 29.69 -9.50 -22.38
C GLN A 58 29.25 -10.96 -22.40
N ASP A 59 29.11 -11.58 -21.23
CA ASP A 59 28.72 -13.00 -21.09
C ASP A 59 27.24 -13.23 -21.38
N TYR A 60 26.41 -12.22 -21.23
CA TYR A 60 24.96 -12.26 -21.46
C TYR A 60 24.49 -11.15 -22.40
N PRO A 61 24.75 -11.27 -23.73
CA PRO A 61 24.48 -10.21 -24.74
C PRO A 61 23.03 -9.74 -24.76
N PHE A 62 22.04 -10.59 -24.41
CA PHE A 62 20.64 -10.26 -24.36
C PHE A 62 20.32 -9.16 -23.31
N LEU A 63 21.17 -8.89 -22.34
CA LEU A 63 21.04 -7.77 -21.41
C LEU A 63 21.20 -6.41 -22.11
N LYS A 64 21.77 -6.35 -23.33
CA LYS A 64 21.87 -5.13 -24.15
C LYS A 64 20.53 -4.78 -24.83
N GLU A 65 19.62 -5.76 -24.98
CA GLU A 65 18.32 -5.56 -25.65
C GLU A 65 17.37 -4.70 -24.82
N VAL A 66 17.53 -4.69 -23.50
CA VAL A 66 16.66 -3.99 -22.58
C VAL A 66 17.25 -2.66 -22.08
N ASP A 67 16.43 -1.86 -21.40
CA ASP A 67 16.86 -0.59 -20.85
C ASP A 67 17.95 -0.75 -19.78
N SER A 68 19.08 -0.07 -20.00
CA SER A 68 20.23 -0.12 -19.09
C SER A 68 19.92 0.49 -17.72
N LEU A 69 19.06 1.50 -17.66
CA LEU A 69 18.65 2.12 -16.39
C LEU A 69 17.76 1.17 -15.58
N ALA A 70 16.97 0.32 -16.24
CA ALA A 70 16.23 -0.72 -15.54
C ALA A 70 17.18 -1.71 -14.85
N LEU A 71 18.29 -2.08 -15.50
CA LEU A 71 19.33 -2.94 -14.90
C LEU A 71 20.09 -2.23 -13.78
N ALA A 72 20.44 -0.94 -13.95
CA ALA A 72 21.09 -0.15 -12.90
C ALA A 72 20.21 -0.01 -11.64
N ASN A 73 18.89 0.14 -11.79
CA ASN A 73 17.97 0.12 -10.66
C ASN A 73 17.94 -1.22 -9.92
N VAL A 74 18.24 -2.34 -10.58
CA VAL A 74 18.41 -3.65 -9.90
C VAL A 74 19.57 -3.61 -8.93
N GLN A 75 20.70 -3.00 -9.31
CA GLN A 75 21.85 -2.82 -8.43
C GLN A 75 21.48 -2.00 -7.18
N LEU A 76 20.83 -0.84 -7.38
CA LEU A 76 20.38 -0.01 -6.25
C LEU A 76 19.40 -0.75 -5.32
N GLN A 77 18.49 -1.53 -5.90
CA GLN A 77 17.54 -2.34 -5.11
C GLN A 77 18.25 -3.45 -4.32
N LEU A 78 19.28 -4.08 -4.87
CA LEU A 78 20.04 -5.10 -4.18
C LEU A 78 20.88 -4.49 -3.04
N GLN A 79 21.55 -3.37 -3.29
CA GLN A 79 22.27 -2.60 -2.27
C GLN A 79 21.33 -2.18 -1.10
N GLN A 80 20.13 -1.67 -1.44
CA GLN A 80 19.15 -1.32 -0.42
C GLN A 80 18.64 -2.54 0.36
N ALA A 81 18.51 -3.71 -0.29
CA ALA A 81 18.12 -4.94 0.39
C ALA A 81 19.17 -5.40 1.40
N PHE A 82 20.46 -5.31 1.05
CA PHE A 82 21.55 -5.57 1.99
C PHE A 82 21.56 -4.55 3.13
N LYS A 83 21.45 -3.25 2.81
CA LYS A 83 21.36 -2.21 3.85
C LYS A 83 20.24 -2.49 4.84
N ASN A 84 19.04 -2.82 4.36
CA ASN A 84 17.90 -3.14 5.22
C ASN A 84 18.11 -4.43 6.03
N CYS A 85 18.90 -5.39 5.54
CA CYS A 85 19.22 -6.62 6.25
C CYS A 85 20.16 -6.37 7.43
N PHE A 86 21.17 -5.52 7.23
CA PHE A 86 22.20 -5.24 8.24
C PHE A 86 21.88 -4.05 9.17
N ASP A 87 20.89 -3.25 8.81
CA ASP A 87 20.45 -2.11 9.64
C ASP A 87 19.67 -2.60 10.86
N LYS A 88 20.35 -2.62 12.03
CA LYS A 88 19.77 -2.99 13.32
C LYS A 88 18.65 -2.05 13.78
N SER A 89 18.62 -0.81 13.29
CA SER A 89 17.57 0.18 13.60
C SER A 89 16.25 -0.11 12.87
N HIS A 90 16.28 -0.94 11.84
CA HIS A 90 15.08 -1.33 11.10
C HIS A 90 14.18 -2.21 11.97
N LYS A 91 13.08 -1.67 12.46
CA LYS A 91 12.03 -2.38 13.24
C LYS A 91 11.43 -3.59 12.53
N LYS A 92 11.73 -3.80 11.24
CA LYS A 92 11.38 -4.97 10.45
C LYS A 92 12.67 -5.71 10.16
N ASN A 93 12.90 -6.84 10.80
CA ASN A 93 13.99 -7.76 10.48
C ASN A 93 13.87 -8.15 8.98
N ALA A 94 14.50 -7.37 8.11
CA ALA A 94 14.61 -7.71 6.70
C ALA A 94 15.61 -8.87 6.64
N GLY A 95 15.13 -10.05 6.26
CA GLY A 95 16.02 -11.20 6.07
C GLY A 95 17.00 -10.97 4.93
N PHE A 96 18.03 -11.82 4.86
CA PHE A 96 19.04 -11.81 3.82
C PHE A 96 18.41 -11.82 2.41
N PRO A 97 18.94 -11.07 1.43
CA PRO A 97 18.43 -11.04 0.07
C PRO A 97 18.38 -12.46 -0.55
N LYS A 98 17.27 -12.80 -1.21
CA LYS A 98 17.07 -14.14 -1.81
C LYS A 98 17.14 -14.09 -3.31
N PHE A 99 17.55 -15.19 -3.94
CA PHE A 99 17.46 -15.39 -5.37
C PHE A 99 16.01 -15.29 -5.86
N LYS A 100 15.82 -14.66 -7.01
CA LYS A 100 14.51 -14.44 -7.62
C LYS A 100 14.18 -15.54 -8.62
N SER A 101 13.00 -16.16 -8.52
CA SER A 101 12.51 -17.12 -9.50
C SER A 101 11.41 -16.53 -10.40
N ALA A 102 11.26 -17.07 -11.62
CA ALA A 102 10.19 -16.63 -12.53
C ALA A 102 8.79 -16.85 -11.97
N LYS A 103 8.60 -17.88 -11.13
CA LYS A 103 7.32 -18.31 -10.57
C LYS A 103 6.89 -17.43 -9.39
N HIS A 104 7.83 -17.03 -8.52
CA HIS A 104 7.51 -16.39 -7.25
C HIS A 104 7.86 -14.91 -7.19
N SER A 105 8.68 -14.40 -8.14
CA SER A 105 9.06 -12.99 -8.13
C SER A 105 8.01 -12.10 -8.77
N LYS A 106 7.87 -10.90 -8.21
CA LYS A 106 7.03 -9.86 -8.83
C LYS A 106 7.57 -9.49 -10.21
N LYS A 107 6.71 -9.42 -11.20
CA LYS A 107 7.03 -8.93 -12.53
C LYS A 107 7.00 -7.40 -12.49
N SER A 108 8.13 -6.78 -12.21
CA SER A 108 8.28 -5.33 -12.19
C SER A 108 9.72 -4.91 -12.41
N TYR A 109 9.92 -3.74 -13.00
CA TYR A 109 11.19 -3.03 -13.08
C TYR A 109 10.96 -1.53 -12.93
N THR A 110 11.99 -0.81 -12.51
CA THR A 110 12.00 0.66 -12.44
C THR A 110 13.03 1.19 -13.41
N THR A 111 12.68 2.24 -14.14
CA THR A 111 13.61 3.01 -14.99
C THR A 111 13.56 4.47 -14.61
N ASN A 112 14.71 5.14 -14.67
CA ASN A 112 14.81 6.57 -14.38
C ASN A 112 14.59 7.37 -15.68
N ASN A 113 14.04 8.58 -15.53
CA ASN A 113 13.94 9.50 -16.65
C ASN A 113 15.29 10.19 -16.89
N GLN A 114 15.86 10.02 -18.05
CA GLN A 114 17.02 10.79 -18.51
C GLN A 114 16.65 11.48 -19.83
N LYS A 115 16.70 12.81 -19.85
CA LYS A 115 16.43 13.62 -21.05
C LYS A 115 15.12 13.25 -21.78
N GLY A 116 14.04 13.01 -21.02
CA GLY A 116 12.72 12.73 -21.61
C GLY A 116 12.48 11.30 -22.09
N THR A 117 13.33 10.33 -21.70
CA THR A 117 13.16 8.91 -22.06
C THR A 117 11.90 8.30 -21.46
N VAL A 118 11.37 8.87 -20.36
CA VAL A 118 10.06 8.57 -19.78
C VAL A 118 9.20 9.82 -19.89
N ALA A 119 8.05 9.73 -20.54
CA ALA A 119 7.10 10.84 -20.68
C ALA A 119 5.65 10.35 -20.62
N VAL A 120 4.76 11.19 -20.12
CA VAL A 120 3.31 10.92 -20.06
C VAL A 120 2.62 11.82 -21.09
N PHE A 121 1.89 11.21 -22.02
CA PHE A 121 1.06 11.87 -23.03
C PHE A 121 -0.43 11.72 -22.68
N ALA A 122 -1.31 12.30 -23.47
CA ALA A 122 -2.75 12.25 -23.25
C ALA A 122 -3.33 10.83 -23.28
N ASP A 123 -2.75 9.96 -24.11
CA ASP A 123 -3.23 8.60 -24.41
C ASP A 123 -2.22 7.49 -24.16
N GLY A 124 -0.98 7.83 -23.74
CA GLY A 124 0.08 6.86 -23.58
C GLY A 124 1.24 7.31 -22.72
N ILE A 125 2.14 6.37 -22.47
CA ILE A 125 3.38 6.60 -21.71
C ILE A 125 4.55 6.10 -22.54
N ARG A 126 5.53 6.99 -22.78
CA ARG A 126 6.82 6.61 -23.39
C ARG A 126 7.68 5.91 -22.34
N LEU A 127 8.25 4.78 -22.75
CA LEU A 127 9.17 3.99 -21.94
C LEU A 127 10.42 3.63 -22.79
N PRO A 128 11.63 3.64 -22.19
CA PRO A 128 12.86 3.31 -22.89
C PRO A 128 12.80 1.91 -23.53
N LYS A 129 13.29 1.78 -24.77
CA LYS A 129 13.33 0.51 -25.55
C LYS A 129 11.95 -0.09 -25.90
N ILE A 130 10.84 0.48 -25.42
CA ILE A 130 9.48 -0.04 -25.64
C ILE A 130 8.65 0.93 -26.47
N GLY A 131 9.00 2.22 -26.45
CA GLY A 131 8.26 3.27 -27.15
C GLY A 131 7.04 3.75 -26.36
N ILE A 132 6.04 4.29 -27.06
CA ILE A 132 4.80 4.78 -26.47
C ILE A 132 3.86 3.59 -26.26
N VAL A 133 3.48 3.35 -25.01
CA VAL A 133 2.53 2.32 -24.64
C VAL A 133 1.18 2.98 -24.35
N PRO A 134 0.10 2.58 -25.03
CA PRO A 134 -1.24 3.12 -24.75
C PRO A 134 -1.60 2.97 -23.27
N ALA A 135 -2.15 4.04 -22.69
CA ALA A 135 -2.46 4.08 -21.26
C ALA A 135 -3.74 4.88 -20.97
N LYS A 136 -4.46 4.51 -19.92
CA LYS A 136 -5.55 5.34 -19.41
C LYS A 136 -5.01 6.40 -18.47
N ILE A 137 -4.93 7.64 -18.97
CA ILE A 137 -4.49 8.81 -18.21
C ILE A 137 -5.68 9.41 -17.48
N HIS A 138 -6.02 8.84 -16.31
CA HIS A 138 -7.16 9.27 -15.49
C HIS A 138 -6.85 10.52 -14.66
N ARG A 139 -5.57 10.87 -14.52
CA ARG A 139 -5.08 12.07 -13.83
C ARG A 139 -3.87 12.61 -14.58
N LYS A 140 -3.97 13.83 -15.07
CA LYS A 140 -2.84 14.52 -15.68
C LYS A 140 -1.86 14.97 -14.60
N PRO A 141 -0.53 14.95 -14.86
CA PRO A 141 0.42 15.64 -13.99
C PRO A 141 0.08 17.13 -13.96
N GLY A 142 0.39 17.78 -12.85
CA GLY A 142 0.24 19.25 -12.74
C GLY A 142 1.29 19.99 -13.59
N ASP A 143 1.05 21.26 -13.82
CA ASP A 143 2.00 22.12 -14.51
C ASP A 143 3.32 22.21 -13.71
N GLY A 144 4.44 22.19 -14.39
CA GLY A 144 5.76 22.19 -13.77
C GLY A 144 6.19 20.86 -13.11
N TRP A 145 5.38 19.81 -13.21
CA TRP A 145 5.78 18.49 -12.68
C TRP A 145 6.80 17.80 -13.58
N VAL A 146 7.91 17.37 -12.99
CA VAL A 146 9.02 16.73 -13.68
C VAL A 146 8.99 15.22 -13.42
N VAL A 147 8.98 14.41 -14.49
CA VAL A 147 9.08 12.96 -14.39
C VAL A 147 10.48 12.56 -13.92
N LYS A 148 10.58 11.79 -12.85
CA LYS A 148 11.84 11.25 -12.29
C LYS A 148 12.07 9.81 -12.69
N SER A 149 11.06 8.96 -12.59
CA SER A 149 11.15 7.53 -12.89
C SER A 149 9.79 6.93 -13.19
N ALA A 150 9.79 5.75 -13.79
CA ALA A 150 8.61 4.91 -13.95
C ALA A 150 8.88 3.49 -13.45
N THR A 151 7.97 2.96 -12.64
CA THR A 151 7.96 1.54 -12.27
C THR A 151 6.86 0.84 -13.05
N VAL A 152 7.27 -0.02 -13.98
CA VAL A 152 6.36 -0.86 -14.76
C VAL A 152 6.13 -2.18 -14.02
N SER A 153 4.89 -2.64 -13.99
CA SER A 153 4.54 -3.90 -13.33
C SER A 153 3.43 -4.64 -14.06
N GLN A 154 3.45 -5.97 -13.95
CA GLN A 154 2.34 -6.84 -14.36
C GLN A 154 1.73 -7.50 -13.14
N ASP A 155 0.41 -7.39 -12.99
CA ASP A 155 -0.30 -8.08 -11.91
C ASP A 155 -0.53 -9.58 -12.22
N SER A 156 -0.98 -10.33 -11.21
CA SER A 156 -1.26 -11.76 -11.34
C SER A 156 -2.41 -12.10 -12.29
N ALA A 157 -3.26 -11.13 -12.65
CA ALA A 157 -4.31 -11.27 -13.64
C ALA A 157 -3.84 -10.92 -15.07
N GLY A 158 -2.55 -10.55 -15.24
CA GLY A 158 -1.92 -10.22 -16.51
C GLY A 158 -2.07 -8.76 -16.93
N ALA A 159 -2.52 -7.88 -16.05
CA ALA A 159 -2.68 -6.47 -16.32
C ALA A 159 -1.39 -5.68 -16.12
N TYR A 160 -1.08 -4.74 -17.00
CA TYR A 160 0.12 -3.90 -16.92
C TYR A 160 -0.21 -2.52 -16.34
N TYR A 161 0.74 -1.98 -15.58
CA TYR A 161 0.67 -0.67 -14.97
C TYR A 161 2.02 0.02 -15.01
N ALA A 162 2.01 1.35 -15.14
CA ALA A 162 3.16 2.21 -14.89
C ALA A 162 2.85 3.12 -13.70
N SER A 163 3.67 3.06 -12.67
CA SER A 163 3.68 4.05 -11.58
C SER A 163 4.75 5.07 -11.90
N VAL A 164 4.35 6.26 -12.32
CA VAL A 164 5.26 7.34 -12.71
C VAL A 164 5.46 8.25 -11.51
N LEU A 165 6.72 8.44 -11.12
CA LEU A 165 7.13 9.32 -10.05
C LEU A 165 7.41 10.71 -10.62
N PHE A 166 6.70 11.68 -10.11
CA PHE A 166 6.88 13.10 -10.42
C PHE A 166 7.51 13.83 -9.23
N GLN A 167 8.34 14.80 -9.54
CA GLN A 167 8.84 15.78 -8.60
C GLN A 167 8.27 17.16 -8.97
N TYR A 168 7.87 17.92 -7.98
CA TYR A 168 7.29 19.25 -8.18
C TYR A 168 7.59 20.15 -6.97
N GLU A 169 7.46 21.44 -7.18
CA GLU A 169 7.45 22.40 -6.08
C GLU A 169 6.11 22.29 -5.36
N SER A 170 6.15 21.86 -4.10
CA SER A 170 4.95 21.82 -3.28
C SER A 170 4.60 23.25 -2.87
N PRO A 171 3.42 23.76 -3.24
CA PRO A 171 2.98 25.03 -2.68
C PRO A 171 2.91 24.86 -1.14
N VAL A 172 3.34 25.90 -0.43
CA VAL A 172 3.10 25.98 1.01
C VAL A 172 1.60 26.15 1.20
N ILE A 173 0.91 25.08 1.58
CA ILE A 173 -0.52 25.15 1.86
C ILE A 173 -0.67 25.86 3.21
N LYS A 174 -1.01 27.14 3.18
CA LYS A 174 -1.41 27.88 4.37
C LYS A 174 -2.87 27.57 4.66
N HIS A 175 -3.12 26.47 5.35
CA HIS A 175 -4.44 26.16 5.89
C HIS A 175 -4.45 26.50 7.38
N VAL A 176 -5.39 27.33 7.80
CA VAL A 176 -5.60 27.61 9.22
C VAL A 176 -6.43 26.46 9.78
N ILE A 177 -5.86 25.74 10.72
CA ILE A 177 -6.52 24.61 11.37
C ILE A 177 -7.59 25.14 12.32
N ASP A 178 -8.84 24.77 12.08
CA ASP A 178 -9.91 24.96 13.05
C ASP A 178 -9.95 23.74 13.99
N VAL A 179 -9.60 23.96 15.26
CA VAL A 179 -9.57 22.92 16.30
C VAL A 179 -10.98 22.37 16.57
N ASN A 180 -12.02 23.17 16.34
CA ASN A 180 -13.41 22.75 16.52
C ASN A 180 -13.91 21.88 15.34
N ASN A 181 -13.23 21.95 14.17
CA ASN A 181 -13.55 21.11 13.02
C ASN A 181 -12.80 19.78 13.08
N ALA A 182 -13.04 19.02 14.15
CA ALA A 182 -12.36 17.78 14.47
C ALA A 182 -13.32 16.58 14.54
N ILE A 183 -12.84 15.40 14.13
CA ILE A 183 -13.56 14.13 14.25
C ILE A 183 -12.65 13.04 14.77
N ALA A 184 -13.19 12.11 15.55
CA ALA A 184 -12.49 10.87 15.89
C ALA A 184 -13.18 9.66 15.28
N LEU A 185 -12.36 8.69 14.87
CA LEU A 185 -12.79 7.45 14.21
C LEU A 185 -12.26 6.26 15.00
N ASP A 186 -13.12 5.59 15.75
CA ASP A 186 -12.79 4.32 16.40
C ASP A 186 -13.01 3.14 15.45
N TYR A 187 -12.10 2.16 15.43
CA TYR A 187 -12.18 1.00 14.54
C TYR A 187 -13.36 0.08 14.89
N LYS A 188 -14.18 -0.23 13.90
CA LYS A 188 -15.31 -1.16 14.06
C LYS A 188 -15.20 -2.34 13.09
N SER A 189 -15.12 -3.57 13.61
CA SER A 189 -14.96 -4.78 12.79
C SER A 189 -16.16 -5.08 11.90
N ASN A 190 -17.36 -4.73 12.31
CA ASN A 190 -18.61 -4.91 11.55
C ASN A 190 -19.03 -3.66 10.74
N GLY A 191 -18.25 -2.62 10.78
CA GLY A 191 -18.26 -1.42 9.95
C GLY A 191 -16.83 -1.16 9.49
N LEU A 192 -16.45 0.08 9.24
CA LEU A 192 -15.07 0.49 9.06
C LEU A 192 -14.58 1.22 10.30
N TYR A 193 -15.42 2.16 10.77
CA TYR A 193 -15.24 2.93 12.01
C TYR A 193 -16.60 3.31 12.59
N ILE A 194 -16.61 3.80 13.81
CA ILE A 194 -17.67 4.62 14.39
C ILE A 194 -17.06 5.97 14.76
N ASP A 195 -17.79 7.07 14.50
CA ASP A 195 -17.32 8.39 14.88
C ASP A 195 -17.87 8.84 16.25
N ASN A 196 -17.37 9.96 16.75
CA ASN A 196 -17.79 10.55 18.04
C ASN A 196 -19.25 11.06 18.04
N ASN A 197 -19.90 11.13 16.87
CA ASN A 197 -21.31 11.49 16.72
C ASN A 197 -22.21 10.25 16.61
N GLY A 198 -21.62 9.03 16.58
CA GLY A 198 -22.35 7.77 16.47
C GLY A 198 -22.58 7.30 15.03
N ASN A 199 -22.07 8.01 14.03
CA ASN A 199 -22.18 7.57 12.64
C ASN A 199 -21.21 6.41 12.38
N VAL A 200 -21.68 5.39 11.66
CA VAL A 200 -20.87 4.22 11.31
C VAL A 200 -20.40 4.34 9.88
N GLY A 201 -19.09 4.28 9.68
CA GLY A 201 -18.51 4.24 8.33
C GLY A 201 -18.94 2.98 7.58
N SER A 202 -19.44 3.15 6.37
CA SER A 202 -19.91 2.05 5.55
C SER A 202 -18.78 1.06 5.21
N ASN A 203 -19.07 -0.23 5.33
CA ASN A 203 -18.17 -1.29 4.93
C ASN A 203 -18.87 -2.29 4.03
N HIS A 204 -18.55 -2.22 2.75
CA HIS A 204 -18.95 -3.23 1.79
C HIS A 204 -18.01 -4.42 1.87
N LYS A 205 -18.55 -5.61 2.13
CA LYS A 205 -17.78 -6.85 2.27
C LYS A 205 -17.47 -7.45 0.89
N TYR A 206 -16.77 -6.69 0.04
CA TYR A 206 -16.51 -7.03 -1.37
C TYR A 206 -15.87 -8.40 -1.59
N PHE A 207 -14.99 -8.84 -0.68
CA PHE A 207 -14.42 -10.17 -0.77
C PHE A 207 -15.47 -11.25 -0.48
N ARG A 208 -16.31 -11.04 0.54
CA ARG A 208 -17.40 -11.99 0.90
C ARG A 208 -18.43 -12.09 -0.22
N GLU A 209 -18.81 -10.99 -0.85
CA GLU A 209 -19.71 -10.96 -2.01
C GLU A 209 -19.15 -11.77 -3.19
N SER A 210 -17.81 -11.74 -3.35
CA SER A 210 -17.13 -12.49 -4.42
C SER A 210 -16.84 -13.95 -4.05
N GLN A 211 -17.09 -14.38 -2.80
CA GLN A 211 -16.59 -15.64 -2.24
C GLN A 211 -17.12 -16.88 -2.97
N GLU A 212 -18.41 -16.94 -3.26
CA GLU A 212 -19.03 -18.09 -3.95
C GLU A 212 -18.48 -18.23 -5.38
N LYS A 213 -18.43 -17.12 -6.12
CA LYS A 213 -17.83 -17.09 -7.46
C LYS A 213 -16.37 -17.52 -7.44
N LEU A 214 -15.63 -17.05 -6.44
CA LEU A 214 -14.23 -17.41 -6.23
C LEU A 214 -14.07 -18.90 -5.96
N ALA A 215 -14.85 -19.47 -5.03
CA ALA A 215 -14.84 -20.88 -4.69
C ALA A 215 -15.12 -21.77 -5.90
N LYS A 216 -16.14 -21.41 -6.71
CA LYS A 216 -16.48 -22.10 -7.96
C LYS A 216 -15.31 -22.12 -8.96
N GLU A 217 -14.65 -20.99 -9.16
CA GLU A 217 -13.53 -20.91 -10.10
C GLU A 217 -12.25 -21.54 -9.55
N GLN A 218 -12.04 -21.54 -8.24
CA GLN A 218 -10.94 -22.26 -7.57
C GLN A 218 -11.14 -23.77 -7.66
N LYS A 219 -12.37 -24.29 -7.49
CA LYS A 219 -12.69 -25.71 -7.69
C LYS A 219 -12.41 -26.18 -9.11
N LYS A 220 -12.68 -25.31 -10.14
CA LYS A 220 -12.29 -25.58 -11.53
C LYS A 220 -10.76 -25.58 -11.71
N LEU A 221 -10.05 -24.71 -11.00
CA LEU A 221 -8.60 -24.61 -11.06
C LEU A 221 -7.92 -25.83 -10.48
N SER A 222 -8.39 -26.33 -9.30
CA SER A 222 -7.80 -27.51 -8.63
C SER A 222 -7.89 -28.80 -9.45
N ARG A 223 -8.85 -28.89 -10.40
CA ARG A 223 -9.00 -30.05 -11.30
C ARG A 223 -8.10 -30.00 -12.53
N LYS A 224 -7.26 -28.95 -12.68
CA LYS A 224 -6.39 -28.80 -13.84
C LYS A 224 -4.95 -29.16 -13.49
N GLN A 225 -4.25 -29.75 -14.46
CA GLN A 225 -2.83 -30.04 -14.31
C GLN A 225 -2.04 -28.76 -14.09
N ASN A 226 -1.32 -28.69 -12.97
CA ASN A 226 -0.54 -27.51 -12.58
C ASN A 226 0.50 -27.15 -13.68
N GLY A 227 0.57 -25.87 -14.03
CA GLY A 227 1.50 -25.37 -15.06
C GLY A 227 1.01 -25.51 -16.50
N SER A 228 -0.07 -26.26 -16.78
CA SER A 228 -0.62 -26.38 -18.13
C SER A 228 -1.18 -25.04 -18.66
N LYS A 229 -1.33 -24.90 -19.99
CA LYS A 229 -1.97 -23.73 -20.61
C LYS A 229 -3.40 -23.50 -20.04
N ASN A 230 -4.16 -24.58 -19.84
CA ASN A 230 -5.52 -24.49 -19.28
C ASN A 230 -5.53 -24.12 -17.80
N TYR A 231 -4.57 -24.58 -17.00
CA TYR A 231 -4.38 -24.16 -15.63
C TYR A 231 -4.09 -22.64 -15.57
N ASN A 232 -3.14 -22.15 -16.35
CA ASN A 232 -2.77 -20.74 -16.40
C ASN A 232 -3.93 -19.83 -16.87
N LYS A 233 -4.74 -20.31 -17.84
CA LYS A 233 -5.97 -19.60 -18.28
C LYS A 233 -6.99 -19.48 -17.14
N GLN A 234 -7.18 -20.58 -16.40
CA GLN A 234 -8.10 -20.61 -15.25
C GLN A 234 -7.58 -19.78 -14.07
N LEU A 235 -6.29 -19.83 -13.77
CA LEU A 235 -5.64 -19.02 -12.74
C LEU A 235 -5.83 -17.52 -13.00
N LYS A 236 -5.74 -17.07 -14.26
CA LYS A 236 -6.03 -15.68 -14.62
C LYS A 236 -7.47 -15.29 -14.32
N LYS A 237 -8.45 -16.21 -14.46
CA LYS A 237 -9.86 -15.94 -14.09
C LYS A 237 -10.01 -15.74 -12.58
N VAL A 238 -9.42 -16.63 -11.77
CA VAL A 238 -9.39 -16.52 -10.30
C VAL A 238 -8.77 -15.18 -9.88
N ASN A 239 -7.60 -14.85 -10.44
CA ASN A 239 -6.90 -13.60 -10.14
C ASN A 239 -7.71 -12.35 -10.56
N ARG A 240 -8.51 -12.41 -11.63
CA ARG A 240 -9.40 -11.31 -12.03
C ARG A 240 -10.50 -11.05 -10.98
N ILE A 241 -11.05 -12.10 -10.37
CA ILE A 241 -12.05 -11.95 -9.29
C ILE A 241 -11.42 -11.27 -8.08
N HIS A 242 -10.25 -11.72 -7.63
CA HIS A 242 -9.52 -11.08 -6.54
C HIS A 242 -9.19 -9.61 -6.82
N ARG A 243 -8.76 -9.31 -8.06
CA ARG A 243 -8.49 -7.93 -8.48
C ARG A 243 -9.74 -7.07 -8.45
N HIS A 244 -10.88 -7.60 -8.91
CA HIS A 244 -12.14 -6.87 -8.92
C HIS A 244 -12.54 -6.46 -7.51
N ALA A 245 -12.63 -7.40 -6.56
CA ALA A 245 -12.92 -7.11 -5.16
C ALA A 245 -11.93 -6.12 -4.52
N THR A 246 -10.63 -6.27 -4.83
CA THR A 246 -9.60 -5.33 -4.36
C THR A 246 -9.79 -3.93 -4.90
N ASN A 247 -10.16 -3.79 -6.18
CA ASN A 247 -10.37 -2.48 -6.81
C ASN A 247 -11.63 -1.80 -6.27
N GLN A 248 -12.74 -2.54 -6.09
CA GLN A 248 -13.96 -2.02 -5.47
C GLN A 248 -13.68 -1.50 -4.07
N ARG A 249 -12.96 -2.28 -3.24
CA ARG A 249 -12.56 -1.84 -1.89
C ARG A 249 -11.71 -0.56 -1.94
N LYS A 250 -10.71 -0.51 -2.82
CA LYS A 250 -9.88 0.69 -2.98
C LYS A 250 -10.67 1.91 -3.38
N ASP A 251 -11.56 1.78 -4.35
CA ASP A 251 -12.41 2.88 -4.82
C ASP A 251 -13.28 3.43 -3.69
N HIS A 252 -13.94 2.53 -2.96
CA HIS A 252 -14.76 2.90 -1.79
C HIS A 252 -13.93 3.63 -0.73
N LEU A 253 -12.78 3.07 -0.32
CA LEU A 253 -11.92 3.67 0.71
C LEU A 253 -11.31 5.00 0.23
N HIS A 254 -11.03 5.16 -1.07
CA HIS A 254 -10.60 6.42 -1.64
C HIS A 254 -11.70 7.49 -1.57
N LYS A 255 -12.94 7.15 -1.90
CA LYS A 255 -14.08 8.07 -1.82
C LYS A 255 -14.30 8.53 -0.38
N LEU A 256 -14.45 7.57 0.53
CA LEU A 256 -14.69 7.85 1.96
C LEU A 256 -13.56 8.68 2.59
N SER A 257 -12.30 8.33 2.35
CA SER A 257 -11.17 9.10 2.88
C SER A 257 -11.03 10.49 2.24
N THR A 258 -11.55 10.70 1.02
CA THR A 258 -11.60 12.03 0.40
C THR A 258 -12.68 12.89 1.02
N GLU A 259 -13.85 12.31 1.27
CA GLU A 259 -14.98 12.98 1.94
C GLU A 259 -14.57 13.49 3.33
N ILE A 260 -14.02 12.62 4.17
CA ILE A 260 -13.55 12.99 5.50
C ILE A 260 -12.43 14.06 5.43
N ALA A 261 -11.45 13.90 4.56
CA ALA A 261 -10.37 14.87 4.43
C ALA A 261 -10.83 16.22 3.85
N ASN A 262 -11.94 16.28 3.13
CA ASN A 262 -12.55 17.53 2.70
C ASN A 262 -13.30 18.22 3.85
N GLN A 263 -14.01 17.43 4.65
CA GLN A 263 -14.92 17.93 5.67
C GLN A 263 -14.19 18.38 6.93
N TYR A 264 -13.22 17.63 7.44
CA TYR A 264 -12.58 17.87 8.74
C TYR A 264 -11.14 18.36 8.60
N ASP A 265 -10.71 19.18 9.54
CA ASP A 265 -9.34 19.70 9.62
C ASP A 265 -8.45 18.80 10.47
N ILE A 266 -9.04 18.19 11.50
CA ILE A 266 -8.36 17.27 12.41
C ILE A 266 -9.12 15.95 12.43
N VAL A 267 -8.38 14.86 12.22
CA VAL A 267 -8.93 13.51 12.37
C VAL A 267 -8.10 12.75 13.40
N CYS A 268 -8.75 12.28 14.45
CA CYS A 268 -8.13 11.49 15.50
C CYS A 268 -8.47 10.01 15.32
N VAL A 269 -7.46 9.13 15.41
CA VAL A 269 -7.63 7.68 15.26
C VAL A 269 -6.77 6.94 16.27
N GLU A 270 -7.11 5.69 16.58
CA GLU A 270 -6.28 4.83 17.41
C GLU A 270 -5.15 4.18 16.61
N SER A 271 -3.96 4.06 17.21
CA SER A 271 -2.77 3.41 16.65
C SER A 271 -2.88 1.87 16.71
N LEU A 272 -3.76 1.28 15.91
CA LEU A 272 -3.98 -0.18 15.92
C LEU A 272 -2.95 -0.95 15.09
N ASN A 273 -2.51 -2.10 15.62
CA ASN A 273 -1.72 -3.06 14.85
C ASN A 273 -2.63 -3.99 14.04
N MET A 274 -3.10 -3.49 12.88
CA MET A 274 -3.99 -4.23 11.98
C MET A 274 -3.43 -5.58 11.51
N ARG A 275 -2.11 -5.72 11.46
CA ARG A 275 -1.45 -6.98 11.09
C ARG A 275 -1.59 -8.04 12.18
N ALA A 276 -1.43 -7.65 13.44
CA ALA A 276 -1.66 -8.54 14.57
C ALA A 276 -3.14 -8.94 14.64
N MET A 277 -4.07 -8.00 14.46
CA MET A 277 -5.52 -8.26 14.45
C MET A 277 -6.00 -9.14 13.29
N SER A 278 -5.22 -9.26 12.22
CA SER A 278 -5.54 -10.16 11.08
C SER A 278 -5.12 -11.61 11.29
N ASN A 279 -4.45 -11.96 12.39
CA ASN A 279 -4.05 -13.32 12.70
C ASN A 279 -5.24 -14.22 13.08
N LYS A 280 -5.11 -15.52 12.82
CA LYS A 280 -6.14 -16.53 13.14
C LYS A 280 -6.54 -16.54 14.63
N GLY A 281 -5.60 -16.28 15.55
CA GLY A 281 -5.84 -16.24 16.99
C GLY A 281 -6.80 -15.13 17.45
N PHE A 282 -6.99 -14.07 16.66
CA PHE A 282 -7.96 -13.01 16.96
C PHE A 282 -9.40 -13.32 16.52
N GLY A 283 -9.66 -14.41 15.82
CA GLY A 283 -11.00 -14.81 15.35
C GLY A 283 -11.60 -13.94 14.23
N ASN A 284 -11.17 -12.69 14.09
CA ASN A 284 -11.72 -11.68 13.16
C ASN A 284 -10.84 -11.39 11.94
N GLY A 285 -9.80 -12.16 11.67
CA GLY A 285 -8.81 -11.89 10.62
C GLY A 285 -9.42 -11.64 9.24
N LYS A 286 -10.46 -12.41 8.87
CA LYS A 286 -11.14 -12.25 7.58
C LYS A 286 -11.90 -10.91 7.47
N ALA A 287 -12.58 -10.51 8.54
CA ALA A 287 -13.28 -9.21 8.58
C ALA A 287 -12.28 -8.04 8.55
N THR A 288 -11.22 -8.12 9.34
CA THR A 288 -10.14 -7.13 9.38
C THR A 288 -9.48 -6.94 8.01
N MET A 289 -9.21 -8.03 7.29
CA MET A 289 -8.63 -8.00 5.93
C MET A 289 -9.62 -7.44 4.90
N ASP A 290 -10.91 -7.74 5.03
CA ASP A 290 -11.94 -7.27 4.10
C ASP A 290 -12.26 -5.78 4.33
N ASN A 291 -12.23 -5.30 5.57
CA ASN A 291 -12.42 -3.88 5.89
C ASN A 291 -11.36 -2.97 5.25
N GLY A 292 -10.09 -3.41 5.26
CA GLY A 292 -8.99 -2.62 4.72
C GLY A 292 -8.70 -1.34 5.51
N TYR A 293 -8.98 -1.31 6.82
CA TYR A 293 -8.82 -0.12 7.69
C TYR A 293 -7.42 0.49 7.62
N GLY A 294 -6.36 -0.34 7.63
CA GLY A 294 -4.99 0.16 7.49
C GLY A 294 -4.74 0.88 6.15
N MET A 295 -5.41 0.44 5.07
CA MET A 295 -5.37 1.13 3.76
C MET A 295 -6.16 2.44 3.81
N PHE A 296 -7.29 2.46 4.49
CA PHE A 296 -8.10 3.66 4.71
C PHE A 296 -7.28 4.73 5.46
N LEU A 297 -6.61 4.36 6.56
CA LEU A 297 -5.75 5.30 7.31
C LEU A 297 -4.61 5.85 6.46
N GLN A 298 -3.96 5.02 5.64
CA GLN A 298 -2.92 5.49 4.71
C GLN A 298 -3.48 6.50 3.69
N PHE A 299 -4.70 6.26 3.18
CA PHE A 299 -5.33 7.20 2.24
C PHE A 299 -5.72 8.50 2.93
N LEU A 300 -6.20 8.43 4.15
CA LEU A 300 -6.57 9.59 4.95
C LEU A 300 -5.35 10.45 5.29
N GLU A 301 -4.26 9.83 5.73
CA GLU A 301 -3.02 10.50 6.14
C GLU A 301 -2.45 11.40 5.03
N TYR A 302 -2.21 10.84 3.83
CA TYR A 302 -1.65 11.68 2.76
C TYR A 302 -2.65 12.71 2.21
N LYS A 303 -3.96 12.42 2.27
CA LYS A 303 -4.98 13.36 1.78
C LYS A 303 -5.17 14.55 2.71
N LEU A 304 -5.08 14.33 4.01
CA LEU A 304 -5.04 15.41 5.00
C LEU A 304 -3.76 16.23 4.84
N ALA A 305 -2.60 15.58 4.76
CA ALA A 305 -1.32 16.25 4.53
C ALA A 305 -1.31 17.06 3.22
N ASP A 306 -1.86 16.51 2.12
CA ASP A 306 -2.03 17.23 0.83
C ASP A 306 -2.91 18.50 0.95
N ARG A 307 -3.65 18.68 2.05
CA ARG A 307 -4.55 19.81 2.33
C ARG A 307 -4.08 20.70 3.47
N GLY A 308 -2.92 20.43 4.05
CA GLY A 308 -2.42 21.13 5.24
C GLY A 308 -3.22 20.80 6.52
N LYS A 309 -3.93 19.67 6.54
CA LYS A 309 -4.76 19.17 7.64
C LYS A 309 -4.05 18.06 8.42
N ILE A 310 -4.56 17.69 9.60
CA ILE A 310 -3.84 16.87 10.57
C ILE A 310 -4.53 15.53 10.80
N LEU A 311 -3.74 14.43 10.79
CA LEU A 311 -4.13 13.12 11.33
C LEU A 311 -3.38 12.88 12.64
N ILE A 312 -4.11 12.73 13.75
CA ILE A 312 -3.56 12.43 15.07
C ILE A 312 -3.77 10.95 15.36
N LYS A 313 -2.71 10.27 15.79
CA LYS A 313 -2.74 8.86 16.17
C LYS A 313 -2.59 8.74 17.68
N VAL A 314 -3.70 8.46 18.37
CA VAL A 314 -3.72 8.19 19.82
C VAL A 314 -3.06 6.84 20.10
N ASP A 315 -2.34 6.73 21.20
CA ASP A 315 -1.64 5.50 21.57
C ASP A 315 -2.61 4.34 21.76
N LYS A 316 -2.22 3.15 21.32
CA LYS A 316 -3.03 1.92 21.40
C LYS A 316 -3.33 1.44 22.81
N TRP A 317 -2.59 1.94 23.82
CA TRP A 317 -2.78 1.60 25.24
C TRP A 317 -3.70 2.59 25.95
N TYR A 318 -4.08 3.68 25.29
CA TYR A 318 -5.07 4.61 25.85
C TYR A 318 -6.42 3.89 26.04
N PRO A 319 -6.95 3.82 27.27
CA PRO A 319 -8.13 2.99 27.58
C PRO A 319 -9.44 3.67 27.13
N SER A 320 -9.53 4.08 25.87
CA SER A 320 -10.63 4.87 25.30
C SER A 320 -12.01 4.36 25.65
N SER A 321 -12.24 3.04 25.61
CA SER A 321 -13.53 2.43 25.90
C SER A 321 -13.87 2.34 27.39
N GLN A 322 -12.87 2.51 28.29
CA GLN A 322 -13.02 2.37 29.75
C GLN A 322 -13.18 3.70 30.47
N ILE A 323 -12.83 4.81 29.84
CA ILE A 323 -12.95 6.16 30.40
C ILE A 323 -14.34 6.71 30.09
N CYS A 324 -14.98 7.32 31.06
CA CYS A 324 -16.22 8.06 30.87
C CYS A 324 -15.93 9.34 30.08
N SER A 325 -16.54 9.52 28.91
CA SER A 325 -16.34 10.74 28.10
C SER A 325 -16.93 12.01 28.69
N THR A 326 -17.70 11.91 29.81
CA THR A 326 -18.32 13.05 30.48
C THR A 326 -17.51 13.51 31.69
N CYS A 327 -17.10 12.60 32.58
CA CYS A 327 -16.42 12.97 33.84
C CYS A 327 -14.97 12.45 33.91
N HIS A 328 -14.48 11.76 32.87
CA HIS A 328 -13.13 11.19 32.72
C HIS A 328 -12.74 10.15 33.77
N SER A 329 -13.70 9.66 34.61
CA SER A 329 -13.44 8.53 35.50
C SER A 329 -13.25 7.22 34.71
N GLN A 330 -12.37 6.36 35.19
CA GLN A 330 -12.12 5.07 34.55
C GLN A 330 -12.95 3.95 35.20
N ASN A 331 -13.65 3.17 34.36
CA ASN A 331 -14.38 1.98 34.76
C ASN A 331 -13.73 0.71 34.12
N HIS A 332 -12.92 0.00 34.89
CA HIS A 332 -12.21 -1.20 34.43
C HIS A 332 -13.14 -2.37 34.04
N LYS A 333 -14.39 -2.42 34.55
CA LYS A 333 -15.36 -3.46 34.18
C LYS A 333 -15.70 -3.44 32.69
N VAL A 334 -15.65 -2.26 32.05
CA VAL A 334 -15.92 -2.08 30.62
C VAL A 334 -14.82 -2.65 29.72
N LYS A 335 -13.72 -3.16 30.28
CA LYS A 335 -12.71 -3.92 29.53
C LYS A 335 -13.32 -5.18 28.86
N ASP A 336 -14.37 -5.77 29.45
CA ASP A 336 -15.09 -6.88 28.82
C ASP A 336 -15.78 -6.40 27.54
N LEU A 337 -15.42 -7.02 26.41
CA LEU A 337 -15.95 -6.70 25.08
C LEU A 337 -17.44 -7.04 24.91
N LYS A 338 -18.03 -7.82 25.82
CA LYS A 338 -19.46 -8.13 25.82
C LYS A 338 -20.32 -6.95 26.28
N ILE A 339 -19.75 -6.07 27.11
CA ILE A 339 -20.44 -4.88 27.62
C ILE A 339 -20.48 -3.84 26.49
N ARG A 340 -21.65 -3.65 25.90
CA ARG A 340 -21.87 -2.67 24.82
C ARG A 340 -22.48 -1.36 25.29
N ARG A 341 -23.26 -1.42 26.41
CA ARG A 341 -23.87 -0.26 27.03
C ARG A 341 -23.58 -0.29 28.53
N TRP A 342 -23.23 0.85 29.10
CA TRP A 342 -22.84 0.92 30.51
C TRP A 342 -23.15 2.28 31.10
N GLU A 343 -23.37 2.31 32.41
CA GLU A 343 -23.57 3.51 33.20
C GLU A 343 -22.28 3.83 33.97
N CYS A 344 -21.91 5.11 33.97
CA CYS A 344 -20.74 5.57 34.73
C CYS A 344 -20.99 5.49 36.22
N PRO A 345 -20.16 4.83 37.03
CA PRO A 345 -20.37 4.73 38.48
C PRO A 345 -20.20 6.06 39.24
N VAL A 346 -19.67 7.09 38.59
CA VAL A 346 -19.41 8.40 39.23
C VAL A 346 -20.43 9.44 38.83
N CYS A 347 -20.68 9.62 37.53
CA CYS A 347 -21.60 10.68 37.05
C CYS A 347 -22.94 10.15 36.53
N HIS A 348 -23.15 8.84 36.56
CA HIS A 348 -24.40 8.16 36.16
C HIS A 348 -24.79 8.35 34.68
N THR A 349 -23.88 8.89 33.85
CA THR A 349 -24.12 9.00 32.41
C THR A 349 -24.13 7.61 31.81
N VAL A 350 -25.14 7.34 30.97
CA VAL A 350 -25.22 6.07 30.21
C VAL A 350 -24.53 6.23 28.89
N HIS A 351 -23.63 5.30 28.57
CA HIS A 351 -22.80 5.30 27.37
C HIS A 351 -23.06 4.10 26.46
N ASP A 352 -23.13 4.35 25.13
CA ASP A 352 -22.71 3.34 24.15
C ASP A 352 -21.19 3.25 24.17
N ARG A 353 -20.65 2.05 24.28
CA ARG A 353 -19.21 1.82 24.44
C ARG A 353 -18.39 2.34 23.28
N ASP A 354 -18.85 2.09 22.04
CA ASP A 354 -18.10 2.43 20.84
C ASP A 354 -18.12 3.97 20.61
N ILE A 355 -19.28 4.62 20.85
CA ILE A 355 -19.40 6.10 20.76
C ILE A 355 -18.57 6.77 21.86
N ASN A 356 -18.61 6.22 23.08
CA ASN A 356 -17.82 6.72 24.20
C ASN A 356 -16.31 6.63 23.89
N ALA A 357 -15.86 5.52 23.31
CA ALA A 357 -14.47 5.34 22.89
C ALA A 357 -14.07 6.40 21.85
N ALA A 358 -14.88 6.63 20.83
CA ALA A 358 -14.61 7.65 19.82
C ALA A 358 -14.54 9.07 20.42
N LYS A 359 -15.41 9.43 21.38
CA LYS A 359 -15.33 10.70 22.11
C LYS A 359 -14.03 10.84 22.89
N ASN A 360 -13.58 9.79 23.56
CA ASN A 360 -12.32 9.80 24.31
C ASN A 360 -11.09 9.85 23.37
N ILE A 361 -11.15 9.22 22.20
CA ILE A 361 -10.11 9.34 21.15
C ILE A 361 -10.03 10.80 20.66
N LEU A 362 -11.18 11.48 20.50
CA LEU A 362 -11.19 12.90 20.13
C LEU A 362 -10.54 13.76 21.22
N TYR A 363 -10.97 13.59 22.46
CA TYR A 363 -10.45 14.33 23.60
C TYR A 363 -8.93 14.17 23.74
N GLU A 364 -8.43 12.94 23.74
CA GLU A 364 -7.00 12.67 23.86
C GLU A 364 -6.21 13.16 22.64
N GLY A 365 -6.78 13.03 21.45
CA GLY A 365 -6.16 13.54 20.22
C GLY A 365 -5.99 15.06 20.25
N LEU A 366 -7.01 15.81 20.67
CA LEU A 366 -6.92 17.27 20.82
C LEU A 366 -5.94 17.68 21.93
N ARG A 367 -5.90 16.92 23.05
CA ARG A 367 -4.92 17.14 24.12
C ARG A 367 -3.49 16.97 23.61
N LEU A 368 -3.22 15.92 22.83
CA LEU A 368 -1.89 15.70 22.22
C LEU A 368 -1.50 16.82 21.25
N LEU A 369 -2.45 17.40 20.53
CA LEU A 369 -2.18 18.52 19.63
C LEU A 369 -1.75 19.78 20.38
N GLN A 370 -2.31 20.02 21.56
CA GLN A 370 -1.96 21.18 22.40
C GLN A 370 -0.58 21.05 23.05
N THR A 371 -0.06 19.82 23.17
CA THR A 371 1.23 19.53 23.83
C THR A 371 2.38 19.32 22.83
N ALA A 372 2.11 19.36 21.52
CA ALA A 372 3.09 19.17 20.45
C ALA A 372 3.59 20.51 19.89
#